data_7b1be2091fd185ae0c58b8ecbc4f7ab1
#
_entry.id   7b1be2091fd185ae0c58b8ecbc4f7ab1
#
_cell.length_a   1.000
_cell.length_b   1.000
_cell.length_c   1.000
_cell.angle_alpha   90.00
_cell.angle_beta   90.00
_cell.angle_gamma   90.00
#
_symmetry.space_group_name_H-M   'P 1'
#
loop_
_entity.id
_entity.type
_entity.pdbx_description
1 polymer ?
#
loop_
_entity_poly.entity_id
_entity_poly.type
_entity_poly.pdbx_seq_one_letter_code
_entity_poly.pdbx_strand_id
1 'polypeptide(L)'
;MTEHTPPTTPAPEAGSTPTTPAPEAGSTPTAPEPGAASAPPNDAPRRGLSRRALFGLAGAGAAGLAAGAGATAAITAAVSASASATGVTTVYPFSGAHQSGITTPAQDRLHFAAYDVSAGTTRDELIELLQDWSVAAARMTQGQEVADGGAVDGSPLAPPVDTGEALGLPASGLTITFGFGPTLFTAEDGTDRFGIADRRPAELEKLPRFTGDNLQAGLTGGDLCIQACADDPQVAVHAIRNLSRIAFGRASIRWSQLGFGRTSSTSTSQVTPRNLFGFKDGTANVKSEETKTVEEQVWVQDGDSAAWLSGGSYLVVRKIRMIIETWDRAQLQEQERVIGRSKGEGAPLSGGKEFTEPDFDAVGATDQPLIDKHSHVRLAHPTQLKGTKLLRRGYNFVDGNDDLGRLNAGLFFMSYQRSPKQFIDVQRALATDAMNEYIKHVGSAIFAVPPGARKDGWVGETLFA
;
A
#
# COMPACT_ATOMS: atom_id res chain seq x y z
N MET A 1 48.57 30.90 41.03
CA MET A 1 49.45 29.86 41.61
C MET A 1 48.58 28.90 42.37
N THR A 2 48.36 27.82 41.82
CA THR A 2 48.25 26.41 42.30
C THR A 2 47.57 25.59 41.25
N GLU A 3 48.38 24.80 40.54
CA GLU A 3 47.98 23.80 39.58
C GLU A 3 47.25 22.64 40.29
N HIS A 4 46.15 22.19 39.73
CA HIS A 4 45.54 20.91 40.09
C HIS A 4 45.59 19.99 38.89
N THR A 5 46.46 19.00 38.99
CA THR A 5 46.59 17.85 38.08
C THR A 5 45.46 16.85 38.39
N PRO A 6 44.76 16.28 37.38
CA PRO A 6 43.82 15.18 37.59
C PRO A 6 44.53 13.83 37.69
N PRO A 7 43.99 12.85 38.44
CA PRO A 7 44.60 11.54 38.66
C PRO A 7 44.42 10.59 37.44
N THR A 8 45.51 9.89 37.16
CA THR A 8 45.65 8.81 36.20
C THR A 8 44.90 7.55 36.64
N THR A 9 44.05 6.99 35.76
CA THR A 9 43.41 5.67 35.94
C THR A 9 44.32 4.58 35.41
N PRO A 10 44.52 3.45 36.10
CA PRO A 10 45.36 2.37 35.61
C PRO A 10 44.59 1.48 34.62
N ALA A 11 45.31 0.92 33.65
CA ALA A 11 44.83 -0.03 32.64
C ALA A 11 44.48 -1.40 33.26
N PRO A 12 43.49 -2.13 32.71
CA PRO A 12 43.17 -3.49 33.17
C PRO A 12 44.15 -4.52 32.59
N GLU A 13 44.56 -5.44 33.44
CA GLU A 13 45.40 -6.58 33.13
C GLU A 13 44.74 -7.59 32.21
N ALA A 14 45.56 -8.22 31.37
CA ALA A 14 45.17 -9.28 30.45
C ALA A 14 44.84 -10.58 31.22
N GLY A 15 43.55 -10.95 31.23
CA GLY A 15 43.05 -12.24 31.74
C GLY A 15 43.17 -13.33 30.72
N SER A 16 43.79 -14.42 31.12
CA SER A 16 44.05 -15.66 30.41
C SER A 16 42.79 -16.38 29.93
N THR A 17 42.79 -16.83 28.70
CA THR A 17 41.77 -17.68 28.02
C THR A 17 41.78 -19.09 28.64
N PRO A 18 40.64 -19.72 29.00
CA PRO A 18 40.56 -21.14 29.26
C PRO A 18 40.35 -21.93 27.97
N THR A 19 41.20 -22.90 27.76
CA THR A 19 41.17 -23.91 26.70
C THR A 19 40.02 -24.90 26.94
N THR A 20 39.10 -25.00 26.00
CA THR A 20 38.04 -26.03 25.98
C THR A 20 38.57 -27.28 25.28
N PRO A 21 38.38 -28.49 25.83
CA PRO A 21 38.78 -29.73 25.18
C PRO A 21 37.76 -30.14 24.09
N ALA A 22 38.29 -30.77 23.02
CA ALA A 22 37.53 -31.32 21.92
C ALA A 22 36.64 -32.51 22.36
N PRO A 23 35.42 -32.67 21.77
CA PRO A 23 34.61 -33.86 22.05
C PRO A 23 35.08 -35.07 21.25
N GLU A 24 35.15 -36.20 21.93
CA GLU A 24 35.42 -37.53 21.40
C GLU A 24 34.33 -38.00 20.43
N ALA A 25 34.76 -38.79 19.42
CA ALA A 25 33.91 -39.45 18.44
C ALA A 25 33.05 -40.55 19.11
N GLY A 26 31.76 -40.30 19.23
CA GLY A 26 30.77 -41.28 19.67
C GLY A 26 30.08 -41.95 18.49
N SER A 27 30.09 -43.29 18.55
CA SER A 27 29.56 -44.26 17.62
C SER A 27 28.09 -44.06 17.19
N THR A 28 27.86 -44.29 15.91
CA THR A 28 26.55 -44.32 15.22
C THR A 28 25.67 -45.47 15.73
N PRO A 29 24.39 -45.25 16.08
CA PRO A 29 23.43 -46.35 16.25
C PRO A 29 22.77 -46.70 14.90
N THR A 30 22.78 -47.99 14.61
CA THR A 30 22.14 -48.69 13.50
C THR A 30 20.61 -48.54 13.60
N ALA A 31 19.94 -48.20 12.50
CA ALA A 31 18.50 -48.17 12.39
C ALA A 31 17.91 -49.58 12.30
N PRO A 32 16.73 -49.87 12.89
CA PRO A 32 16.04 -51.15 12.71
C PRO A 32 15.26 -51.19 11.40
N GLU A 33 15.27 -52.36 10.77
CA GLU A 33 14.47 -52.71 9.57
C GLU A 33 12.96 -52.67 9.86
N PRO A 34 12.11 -52.29 8.87
CA PRO A 34 10.66 -52.29 9.07
C PRO A 34 10.07 -53.67 8.78
N GLY A 35 9.39 -54.20 9.80
CA GLY A 35 8.59 -55.41 9.71
C GLY A 35 7.35 -55.18 8.81
N ALA A 36 7.05 -56.16 7.98
CA ALA A 36 5.92 -56.23 7.11
C ALA A 36 4.57 -56.33 7.87
N ALA A 37 3.66 -55.41 7.61
CA ALA A 37 2.25 -55.53 7.95
C ALA A 37 1.40 -55.34 6.68
N SER A 38 0.60 -56.36 6.39
CA SER A 38 -0.27 -56.54 5.27
C SER A 38 -1.41 -55.51 5.23
N ALA A 39 -1.64 -54.86 4.04
CA ALA A 39 -2.78 -54.02 3.74
C ALA A 39 -3.90 -54.83 3.07
N PRO A 40 -5.19 -54.46 3.28
CA PRO A 40 -6.30 -54.99 2.48
C PRO A 40 -6.44 -54.25 1.16
N PRO A 41 -7.02 -54.89 0.11
CA PRO A 41 -7.10 -54.30 -1.21
C PRO A 41 -8.31 -53.36 -1.36
N ASN A 42 -8.11 -52.21 -1.98
CA ASN A 42 -9.20 -51.43 -2.57
C ASN A 42 -8.77 -50.97 -3.97
N ASP A 43 -9.29 -51.67 -4.96
CA ASP A 43 -9.17 -51.35 -6.36
C ASP A 43 -10.07 -50.20 -6.74
N ALA A 44 -9.49 -49.10 -7.22
CA ALA A 44 -10.12 -48.15 -8.14
C ALA A 44 -9.04 -47.62 -9.09
N PRO A 45 -9.20 -47.74 -10.42
CA PRO A 45 -8.14 -47.41 -11.35
C PRO A 45 -7.98 -45.90 -11.53
N ARG A 46 -6.89 -45.36 -11.08
CA ARG A 46 -6.42 -44.01 -11.49
C ARG A 46 -5.88 -44.11 -12.90
N ARG A 47 -6.62 -43.59 -13.88
CA ARG A 47 -6.15 -43.47 -15.28
C ARG A 47 -5.07 -42.37 -15.33
N GLY A 48 -3.82 -42.74 -15.17
CA GLY A 48 -2.67 -41.92 -15.53
C GLY A 48 -2.51 -41.93 -17.06
N LEU A 49 -2.40 -40.75 -17.66
CA LEU A 49 -2.05 -40.57 -19.06
C LEU A 49 -0.67 -41.19 -19.31
N SER A 50 -0.59 -42.23 -20.12
CA SER A 50 0.67 -42.91 -20.46
C SER A 50 1.50 -42.04 -21.42
N ARG A 51 2.84 -42.10 -21.29
CA ARG A 51 3.79 -41.42 -22.19
C ARG A 51 3.53 -41.73 -23.69
N ARG A 52 2.89 -42.84 -23.98
CA ARG A 52 2.47 -43.20 -25.38
C ARG A 52 1.30 -42.34 -25.88
N ALA A 53 0.41 -41.86 -25.01
CA ALA A 53 -0.68 -40.94 -25.40
C ALA A 53 -0.15 -39.53 -25.76
N LEU A 54 0.95 -39.11 -25.13
CA LEU A 54 1.59 -37.82 -25.44
C LEU A 54 2.29 -37.84 -26.82
N PHE A 55 2.88 -38.99 -27.23
CA PHE A 55 3.51 -39.13 -28.54
C PHE A 55 2.47 -39.36 -29.66
N GLY A 56 1.25 -39.86 -29.36
CA GLY A 56 0.17 -40.00 -30.30
C GLY A 56 -0.42 -38.66 -30.75
N LEU A 57 -0.41 -37.64 -29.88
CA LEU A 57 -0.86 -36.28 -30.21
C LEU A 57 0.17 -35.53 -31.08
N ALA A 58 1.45 -35.83 -30.96
CA ALA A 58 2.50 -35.24 -31.81
C ALA A 58 2.55 -35.86 -33.21
N GLY A 59 2.09 -37.13 -33.38
CA GLY A 59 2.08 -37.81 -34.70
C GLY A 59 0.90 -37.45 -35.57
N ALA A 60 -0.22 -36.98 -35.04
CA ALA A 60 -1.37 -36.55 -35.81
C ALA A 60 -1.22 -35.16 -36.48
N GLY A 61 -0.18 -34.38 -36.05
CA GLY A 61 0.14 -33.09 -36.64
C GLY A 61 0.92 -33.15 -37.96
N ALA A 62 1.52 -34.31 -38.31
CA ALA A 62 2.40 -34.43 -39.47
C ALA A 62 1.71 -34.90 -40.76
N ALA A 63 0.48 -35.40 -40.68
CA ALA A 63 -0.29 -35.88 -41.86
C ALA A 63 -1.27 -34.82 -42.44
N GLY A 64 -1.34 -33.62 -41.84
CA GLY A 64 -2.22 -32.50 -42.26
C GLY A 64 -1.59 -31.44 -43.15
N LEU A 65 -0.32 -31.59 -43.56
CA LEU A 65 0.46 -30.52 -44.23
C LEU A 65 0.27 -30.44 -45.77
N ALA A 66 -0.72 -31.15 -46.33
CA ALA A 66 -0.98 -31.12 -47.77
C ALA A 66 -2.29 -30.43 -48.19
N ALA A 67 -3.12 -29.90 -47.26
CA ALA A 67 -4.42 -29.32 -47.63
C ALA A 67 -4.81 -28.06 -46.83
N GLY A 68 -3.88 -27.18 -46.40
CA GLY A 68 -4.33 -26.08 -45.60
C GLY A 68 -3.37 -24.97 -45.34
N ALA A 69 -2.78 -24.31 -46.33
CA ALA A 69 -2.08 -23.04 -46.16
C ALA A 69 -2.97 -21.89 -45.58
N GLY A 70 -4.31 -22.11 -45.48
CA GLY A 70 -5.26 -21.18 -44.92
C GLY A 70 -5.55 -21.38 -43.41
N ALA A 71 -5.37 -22.60 -42.88
CA ALA A 71 -5.72 -22.90 -41.49
C ALA A 71 -4.62 -22.57 -40.49
N THR A 72 -3.35 -22.63 -40.89
CA THR A 72 -2.21 -22.23 -40.03
C THR A 72 -2.14 -20.74 -39.82
N ALA A 73 -2.50 -19.93 -40.82
CA ALA A 73 -2.60 -18.48 -40.68
C ALA A 73 -3.72 -18.05 -39.70
N ALA A 74 -4.84 -18.80 -39.69
CA ALA A 74 -5.95 -18.53 -38.76
C ALA A 74 -5.61 -18.96 -37.32
N ILE A 75 -4.89 -20.07 -37.13
CA ILE A 75 -4.48 -20.51 -35.77
C ILE A 75 -3.36 -19.66 -35.22
N THR A 76 -2.38 -19.22 -36.03
CA THR A 76 -1.37 -18.24 -35.61
C THR A 76 -1.98 -16.86 -35.39
N ALA A 77 -2.94 -16.44 -36.20
CA ALA A 77 -3.69 -15.20 -35.95
C ALA A 77 -4.57 -15.30 -34.69
N ALA A 78 -5.19 -16.44 -34.39
CA ALA A 78 -5.99 -16.66 -33.20
C ALA A 78 -5.11 -16.78 -31.94
N VAL A 79 -3.92 -17.39 -32.00
CA VAL A 79 -2.95 -17.45 -30.89
C VAL A 79 -2.29 -16.10 -30.71
N SER A 80 -1.99 -15.36 -31.79
CA SER A 80 -1.49 -13.97 -31.70
C SER A 80 -2.58 -13.00 -31.26
N ALA A 81 -3.86 -13.23 -31.65
CA ALA A 81 -4.99 -12.45 -31.17
C ALA A 81 -5.35 -12.76 -29.70
N SER A 82 -5.05 -13.98 -29.20
CA SER A 82 -5.16 -14.30 -27.77
C SER A 82 -4.01 -13.74 -26.92
N ALA A 83 -2.85 -13.49 -27.55
CA ALA A 83 -1.72 -12.79 -26.92
C ALA A 83 -1.84 -11.26 -27.09
N SER A 84 -2.63 -10.80 -28.06
CA SER A 84 -3.09 -9.42 -28.23
C SER A 84 -4.57 -9.34 -27.88
N ALA A 85 -4.95 -9.79 -26.67
CA ALA A 85 -6.08 -9.18 -26.00
C ALA A 85 -5.69 -7.70 -25.90
N THR A 86 -6.24 -6.89 -26.80
CA THR A 86 -6.28 -5.43 -26.65
C THR A 86 -7.00 -5.17 -25.34
N GLY A 87 -6.28 -5.31 -24.23
CA GLY A 87 -6.73 -4.81 -22.94
C GLY A 87 -6.97 -3.34 -23.18
N VAL A 88 -8.20 -2.91 -23.00
CA VAL A 88 -8.54 -1.49 -22.97
C VAL A 88 -7.58 -0.88 -21.97
N THR A 89 -6.59 -0.15 -22.45
CA THR A 89 -5.61 0.50 -21.59
C THR A 89 -6.37 1.57 -20.84
N THR A 90 -6.68 1.31 -19.57
CA THR A 90 -7.32 2.29 -18.71
C THR A 90 -6.37 3.45 -18.52
N VAL A 91 -6.84 4.65 -18.83
CA VAL A 91 -6.11 5.91 -18.66
C VAL A 91 -6.94 6.80 -17.76
N TYR A 92 -6.32 7.37 -16.73
CA TYR A 92 -6.93 8.36 -15.87
C TYR A 92 -6.30 9.73 -16.14
N PRO A 93 -7.11 10.78 -16.36
CA PRO A 93 -6.57 12.11 -16.59
C PRO A 93 -5.86 12.61 -15.33
N PHE A 94 -4.72 13.28 -15.52
CA PHE A 94 -4.00 13.95 -14.43
C PHE A 94 -4.73 15.23 -13.97
N SER A 95 -5.20 16.03 -14.91
CA SER A 95 -5.93 17.26 -14.63
C SER A 95 -7.42 17.00 -14.35
N GLY A 96 -7.99 17.75 -13.41
CA GLY A 96 -9.40 17.63 -13.02
C GLY A 96 -9.77 18.49 -11.83
N ALA A 97 -11.01 18.42 -11.35
CA ALA A 97 -11.42 19.11 -10.12
C ALA A 97 -10.71 18.53 -8.88
N HIS A 98 -10.53 17.23 -8.86
CA HIS A 98 -9.84 16.49 -7.81
C HIS A 98 -8.67 15.71 -8.41
N GLN A 99 -7.65 15.40 -7.61
CA GLN A 99 -6.56 14.56 -8.06
C GLN A 99 -7.04 13.11 -8.29
N SER A 100 -6.60 12.51 -9.39
CA SER A 100 -6.77 11.07 -9.65
C SER A 100 -6.05 10.26 -8.58
N GLY A 101 -6.50 9.01 -8.33
CA GLY A 101 -5.91 8.14 -7.32
C GLY A 101 -6.58 8.24 -5.94
N ILE A 102 -7.63 9.05 -5.79
CA ILE A 102 -8.45 9.15 -4.57
C ILE A 102 -9.70 8.28 -4.71
N THR A 103 -10.64 8.72 -5.54
CA THR A 103 -11.92 8.03 -5.78
C THR A 103 -11.89 7.08 -6.98
N THR A 104 -10.88 7.14 -7.84
CA THR A 104 -10.74 6.21 -8.96
C THR A 104 -10.73 4.75 -8.49
N PRO A 105 -11.22 3.79 -9.29
CA PRO A 105 -11.14 2.36 -8.95
C PRO A 105 -9.71 1.99 -8.51
N ALA A 106 -9.57 1.34 -7.35
CA ALA A 106 -8.26 1.04 -6.79
C ALA A 106 -7.51 0.05 -7.68
N GLN A 107 -6.35 0.43 -8.17
CA GLN A 107 -5.45 -0.43 -8.94
C GLN A 107 -4.80 -1.48 -8.02
N ASP A 108 -4.18 -2.52 -8.61
CA ASP A 108 -3.64 -3.65 -7.86
C ASP A 108 -2.27 -3.36 -7.20
N ARG A 109 -1.54 -2.35 -7.67
CA ARG A 109 -0.18 -2.01 -7.21
C ARG A 109 -0.10 -0.58 -6.71
N LEU A 110 0.78 -0.39 -5.73
CA LEU A 110 1.11 0.90 -5.15
C LEU A 110 2.62 1.06 -5.06
N HIS A 111 3.12 2.25 -5.36
CA HIS A 111 4.39 2.75 -4.84
C HIS A 111 4.13 4.11 -4.19
N PHE A 112 4.20 4.14 -2.88
CA PHE A 112 4.11 5.38 -2.08
C PHE A 112 5.51 5.86 -1.73
N ALA A 113 5.75 7.17 -1.78
CA ALA A 113 6.98 7.77 -1.29
C ALA A 113 6.69 9.08 -0.55
N ALA A 114 7.29 9.25 0.62
CA ALA A 114 7.36 10.51 1.34
C ALA A 114 8.74 11.14 1.12
N TYR A 115 8.79 12.45 0.99
CA TYR A 115 10.01 13.21 0.68
C TYR A 115 10.27 14.27 1.74
N ASP A 116 11.55 14.53 1.98
CA ASP A 116 12.03 15.73 2.67
C ASP A 116 12.57 16.70 1.62
N VAL A 117 12.12 17.95 1.67
CA VAL A 117 12.66 19.03 0.83
C VAL A 117 14.02 19.44 1.37
N SER A 118 15.04 19.49 0.50
CA SER A 118 16.42 19.80 0.87
C SER A 118 16.52 21.15 1.59
N ALA A 119 17.40 21.26 2.58
CA ALA A 119 17.52 22.47 3.40
C ALA A 119 17.85 23.73 2.60
N GLY A 120 18.56 23.60 1.48
CA GLY A 120 18.93 24.71 0.60
C GLY A 120 17.89 25.08 -0.46
N THR A 121 16.79 24.31 -0.58
CA THR A 121 15.76 24.58 -1.58
C THR A 121 15.00 25.85 -1.25
N THR A 122 14.95 26.76 -2.21
CA THR A 122 14.20 28.01 -2.12
C THR A 122 12.71 27.81 -2.45
N ARG A 123 11.87 28.82 -2.18
CA ARG A 123 10.46 28.85 -2.58
C ARG A 123 10.28 28.64 -4.10
N ASP A 124 11.06 29.35 -4.90
CA ASP A 124 10.96 29.29 -6.36
C ASP A 124 11.35 27.91 -6.88
N GLU A 125 12.42 27.30 -6.35
CA GLU A 125 12.82 25.94 -6.70
C GLU A 125 11.80 24.88 -6.27
N LEU A 126 11.07 25.11 -5.16
CA LEU A 126 9.95 24.25 -4.76
C LEU A 126 8.78 24.35 -5.75
N ILE A 127 8.45 25.56 -6.19
CA ILE A 127 7.41 25.81 -7.23
C ILE A 127 7.81 25.12 -8.53
N GLU A 128 9.05 25.32 -9.00
CA GLU A 128 9.58 24.66 -10.20
C GLU A 128 9.51 23.12 -10.07
N LEU A 129 9.86 22.57 -8.90
CA LEU A 129 9.76 21.13 -8.65
C LEU A 129 8.33 20.62 -8.83
N LEU A 130 7.33 21.33 -8.28
CA LEU A 130 5.93 20.93 -8.39
C LEU A 130 5.40 21.06 -9.82
N GLN A 131 5.89 22.05 -10.58
CA GLN A 131 5.61 22.21 -12.00
C GLN A 131 6.20 21.07 -12.82
N ASP A 132 7.50 20.78 -12.63
CA ASP A 132 8.19 19.66 -13.29
C ASP A 132 7.51 18.31 -13.00
N TRP A 133 7.14 18.06 -11.73
CA TRP A 133 6.42 16.88 -11.34
C TRP A 133 5.04 16.79 -12.00
N SER A 134 4.33 17.90 -12.12
CA SER A 134 3.00 17.93 -12.75
C SER A 134 3.08 17.63 -14.25
N VAL A 135 4.06 18.19 -14.96
CA VAL A 135 4.31 17.89 -16.38
C VAL A 135 4.65 16.41 -16.57
N ALA A 136 5.58 15.89 -15.78
CA ALA A 136 6.00 14.49 -15.85
C ALA A 136 4.84 13.53 -15.53
N ALA A 137 4.07 13.81 -14.47
CA ALA A 137 2.92 13.01 -14.07
C ALA A 137 1.82 13.00 -15.13
N ALA A 138 1.52 14.16 -15.74
CA ALA A 138 0.53 14.25 -16.80
C ALA A 138 0.89 13.36 -18.02
N ARG A 139 2.17 13.27 -18.38
CA ARG A 139 2.66 12.39 -19.46
C ARG A 139 2.59 10.92 -19.06
N MET A 140 3.14 10.56 -17.90
CA MET A 140 3.20 9.18 -17.44
C MET A 140 1.81 8.56 -17.25
N THR A 141 0.82 9.31 -16.76
CA THR A 141 -0.56 8.82 -16.64
C THR A 141 -1.23 8.52 -17.99
N GLN A 142 -0.68 9.03 -19.09
CA GLN A 142 -1.08 8.68 -20.46
C GLN A 142 -0.27 7.52 -21.06
N GLY A 143 0.66 6.92 -20.30
CA GLY A 143 1.58 5.89 -20.81
C GLY A 143 2.68 6.44 -21.70
N GLN A 144 2.99 7.72 -21.56
CA GLN A 144 4.09 8.40 -22.27
C GLN A 144 5.33 8.44 -21.38
N GLU A 145 6.48 8.52 -22.01
CA GLU A 145 7.74 8.79 -21.31
C GLU A 145 7.71 10.18 -20.65
N VAL A 146 8.50 10.35 -19.61
CA VAL A 146 8.44 11.51 -18.70
C VAL A 146 8.67 12.85 -19.39
N ALA A 147 9.46 12.87 -20.47
CA ALA A 147 9.76 14.05 -21.27
C ALA A 147 10.10 13.68 -22.71
N ASP A 148 10.21 14.65 -23.59
CA ASP A 148 10.70 14.45 -24.97
C ASP A 148 12.17 14.01 -24.95
N GLY A 149 12.55 13.15 -25.88
CA GLY A 149 13.86 12.47 -25.91
C GLY A 149 13.90 11.18 -25.08
N GLY A 150 12.95 10.97 -24.20
CA GLY A 150 12.69 9.70 -23.55
C GLY A 150 13.90 8.96 -22.98
N ALA A 151 13.82 7.63 -23.01
CA ALA A 151 14.88 6.75 -22.52
C ALA A 151 15.98 6.49 -23.56
N VAL A 152 15.71 6.70 -24.86
CA VAL A 152 16.61 6.23 -25.94
C VAL A 152 16.92 7.26 -27.03
N ASP A 153 16.10 8.29 -27.19
CA ASP A 153 16.21 9.25 -28.29
C ASP A 153 17.09 10.49 -27.97
N GLY A 154 17.67 10.52 -26.78
CA GLY A 154 18.58 11.58 -26.34
C GLY A 154 20.00 11.41 -26.85
N SER A 155 20.90 12.34 -26.45
CA SER A 155 22.35 12.23 -26.77
C SER A 155 22.93 10.99 -26.09
N PRO A 156 23.69 10.13 -26.83
CA PRO A 156 24.35 8.96 -26.22
C PRO A 156 25.46 9.35 -25.22
N LEU A 157 25.86 10.61 -25.17
CA LEU A 157 26.86 11.14 -24.23
C LEU A 157 26.23 11.84 -23.01
N ALA A 158 24.91 11.82 -22.88
CA ALA A 158 24.19 12.38 -21.74
C ALA A 158 23.29 11.30 -21.09
N PRO A 159 23.00 11.42 -19.78
CA PRO A 159 21.99 10.58 -19.17
C PRO A 159 20.63 10.75 -19.86
N PRO A 160 19.89 9.66 -20.15
CA PRO A 160 18.57 9.76 -20.75
C PRO A 160 17.60 10.52 -19.83
N VAL A 161 16.60 11.19 -20.40
CA VAL A 161 15.64 11.98 -19.61
C VAL A 161 14.57 11.11 -18.93
N ASP A 162 14.34 9.91 -19.42
CA ASP A 162 13.50 8.88 -18.81
C ASP A 162 14.35 7.69 -18.35
N THR A 163 13.93 7.01 -17.28
CA THR A 163 14.66 5.85 -16.73
C THR A 163 14.42 4.55 -17.49
N GLY A 164 13.41 4.50 -18.38
CA GLY A 164 13.19 3.50 -19.42
C GLY A 164 12.59 2.17 -18.98
N GLU A 165 12.39 1.91 -17.68
CA GLU A 165 11.88 0.61 -17.21
C GLU A 165 10.43 0.33 -17.61
N ALA A 166 9.67 1.36 -17.95
CA ALA A 166 8.29 1.22 -18.45
C ALA A 166 8.19 1.35 -19.98
N LEU A 167 9.34 1.39 -20.70
CA LEU A 167 9.35 1.52 -22.16
C LEU A 167 8.56 0.36 -22.80
N GLY A 168 7.57 0.69 -23.62
CA GLY A 168 6.70 -0.28 -24.28
C GLY A 168 5.57 -0.83 -23.40
N LEU A 169 5.48 -0.45 -22.13
CA LEU A 169 4.32 -0.77 -21.30
C LEU A 169 3.19 0.26 -21.51
N PRO A 170 1.92 -0.17 -21.43
CA PRO A 170 0.79 0.73 -21.48
C PRO A 170 0.69 1.57 -20.18
N ALA A 171 -0.21 2.57 -20.16
CA ALA A 171 -0.47 3.39 -18.97
C ALA A 171 -0.88 2.60 -17.72
N SER A 172 -1.42 1.39 -17.89
CA SER A 172 -1.82 0.46 -16.81
C SER A 172 -2.68 1.09 -15.72
N GLY A 173 -3.55 2.05 -16.09
CA GLY A 173 -4.39 2.78 -15.16
C GLY A 173 -3.59 3.63 -14.15
N LEU A 174 -2.39 4.07 -14.49
CA LEU A 174 -1.55 4.85 -13.58
C LEU A 174 -2.28 6.12 -13.10
N THR A 175 -2.29 6.30 -11.79
CA THR A 175 -2.65 7.55 -11.12
C THR A 175 -1.50 8.02 -10.25
N ILE A 176 -1.28 9.33 -10.23
CA ILE A 176 -0.26 9.97 -9.40
C ILE A 176 -0.94 11.05 -8.59
N THR A 177 -0.87 10.92 -7.26
CA THR A 177 -1.49 11.85 -6.30
C THR A 177 -0.40 12.47 -5.45
N PHE A 178 -0.41 13.79 -5.27
CA PHE A 178 0.55 14.55 -4.48
C PHE A 178 -0.08 15.05 -3.18
N GLY A 179 0.71 15.11 -2.12
CA GLY A 179 0.27 15.67 -0.84
C GLY A 179 1.38 16.44 -0.13
N PHE A 180 0.97 17.39 0.72
CA PHE A 180 1.82 18.33 1.45
C PHE A 180 1.72 18.05 2.94
N GLY A 181 2.83 17.69 3.56
CA GLY A 181 2.93 17.42 5.00
C GLY A 181 2.99 18.70 5.84
N PRO A 182 2.74 18.62 7.14
CA PRO A 182 2.75 19.78 8.02
C PRO A 182 4.13 20.47 8.08
N THR A 183 5.22 19.71 7.93
CA THR A 183 6.60 20.22 7.99
C THR A 183 7.01 21.02 6.75
N LEU A 184 6.26 20.93 5.64
CA LEU A 184 6.43 21.81 4.49
C LEU A 184 6.09 23.26 4.84
N PHE A 185 5.05 23.47 5.65
CA PHE A 185 4.58 24.82 6.05
C PHE A 185 5.42 25.42 7.17
N THR A 186 5.76 24.59 8.14
CA THR A 186 6.57 25.02 9.28
C THR A 186 7.48 23.86 9.66
N ALA A 187 8.78 24.04 9.54
CA ALA A 187 9.77 23.04 9.90
C ALA A 187 9.68 22.65 11.38
N GLU A 188 10.31 21.56 11.81
CA GLU A 188 10.24 21.09 13.21
C GLU A 188 10.84 22.11 14.21
N ASP A 189 11.74 22.97 13.75
CA ASP A 189 12.33 24.07 14.54
C ASP A 189 11.48 25.36 14.55
N GLY A 190 10.31 25.34 13.90
CA GLY A 190 9.40 26.49 13.80
C GLY A 190 9.68 27.43 12.62
N THR A 191 10.66 27.15 11.78
CA THR A 191 11.03 28.00 10.64
C THR A 191 10.00 27.89 9.51
N ASP A 192 9.56 29.04 8.99
CA ASP A 192 8.83 29.12 7.71
C ASP A 192 9.83 29.25 6.56
N ARG A 193 10.17 28.14 5.93
CA ARG A 193 11.18 28.08 4.86
C ARG A 193 10.72 28.68 3.55
N PHE A 194 9.40 28.69 3.31
CA PHE A 194 8.83 28.99 2.00
C PHE A 194 7.85 30.18 2.03
N GLY A 195 7.66 30.84 3.17
CA GLY A 195 6.70 31.92 3.32
C GLY A 195 5.26 31.46 3.14
N ILE A 196 4.92 30.26 3.66
CA ILE A 196 3.59 29.64 3.55
C ILE A 196 3.05 29.14 4.91
N ALA A 197 3.68 29.48 6.02
CA ALA A 197 3.26 29.02 7.33
C ALA A 197 1.83 29.48 7.68
N ASP A 198 1.45 30.68 7.27
CA ASP A 198 0.11 31.25 7.45
C ASP A 198 -0.96 30.57 6.58
N ARG A 199 -0.54 29.84 5.55
CA ARG A 199 -1.42 29.07 4.67
C ARG A 199 -1.63 27.63 5.13
N ARG A 200 -0.95 27.18 6.19
CA ARG A 200 -1.13 25.83 6.73
C ARG A 200 -2.58 25.67 7.21
N PRO A 201 -3.30 24.65 6.73
CA PRO A 201 -4.59 24.30 7.30
C PRO A 201 -4.47 24.05 8.80
N ALA A 202 -5.36 24.63 9.60
CA ALA A 202 -5.29 24.53 11.08
C ALA A 202 -5.34 23.07 11.56
N GLU A 203 -6.04 22.19 10.84
CA GLU A 203 -6.13 20.77 11.16
C GLU A 203 -4.94 19.93 10.65
N LEU A 204 -4.07 20.49 9.81
CA LEU A 204 -2.87 19.80 9.31
C LEU A 204 -1.77 19.85 10.35
N GLU A 205 -1.89 19.01 11.35
CA GLU A 205 -0.92 18.83 12.41
C GLU A 205 -0.40 17.40 12.44
N LYS A 206 0.75 17.19 13.09
CA LYS A 206 1.26 15.85 13.35
C LYS A 206 0.22 15.04 14.11
N LEU A 207 -0.10 13.83 13.64
CA LEU A 207 -1.10 12.97 14.30
C LEU A 207 -0.69 12.71 15.76
N PRO A 208 -1.65 12.69 16.69
CA PRO A 208 -1.37 12.34 18.08
C PRO A 208 -0.89 10.89 18.18
N ARG A 209 -0.23 10.56 19.29
CA ARG A 209 0.08 9.15 19.59
C ARG A 209 -1.22 8.42 19.92
N PHE A 210 -1.32 7.22 19.38
CA PHE A 210 -2.43 6.31 19.65
C PHE A 210 -1.98 5.09 20.43
N THR A 211 -2.91 4.41 21.09
CA THR A 211 -2.66 3.13 21.76
C THR A 211 -2.10 2.12 20.76
N GLY A 212 -1.04 1.42 21.12
CA GLY A 212 -0.39 0.43 20.26
C GLY A 212 0.59 0.98 19.22
N ASP A 213 0.83 2.31 19.21
CA ASP A 213 1.85 2.92 18.36
C ASP A 213 3.27 2.49 18.78
N ASN A 214 4.02 1.99 17.81
CA ASN A 214 5.45 1.67 17.88
C ASN A 214 6.17 2.32 16.69
N LEU A 215 5.97 3.64 16.54
CA LEU A 215 6.39 4.38 15.36
C LEU A 215 7.91 4.47 15.27
N GLN A 216 8.43 4.19 14.08
CA GLN A 216 9.82 4.37 13.70
C GLN A 216 9.97 5.74 13.02
N ALA A 217 10.94 6.53 13.46
CA ALA A 217 11.17 7.88 12.93
C ALA A 217 11.44 7.86 11.41
N GLY A 218 12.20 6.86 10.93
CA GLY A 218 12.50 6.67 9.51
C GLY A 218 11.30 6.25 8.64
N LEU A 219 10.13 5.93 9.23
CA LEU A 219 8.89 5.57 8.52
C LEU A 219 7.75 6.55 8.83
N THR A 220 8.10 7.76 9.31
CA THR A 220 7.10 8.71 9.83
C THR A 220 7.34 10.11 9.28
N GLY A 221 6.25 10.80 8.91
CA GLY A 221 6.28 12.17 8.40
C GLY A 221 6.76 12.27 6.96
N GLY A 222 7.15 13.48 6.58
CA GLY A 222 7.61 13.92 5.27
C GLY A 222 7.02 15.27 4.90
N ASP A 223 7.78 16.11 4.17
CA ASP A 223 7.31 17.41 3.68
C ASP A 223 6.34 17.25 2.51
N LEU A 224 6.61 16.30 1.62
CA LEU A 224 5.81 15.99 0.45
C LEU A 224 5.53 14.49 0.41
N CYS A 225 4.48 14.08 -0.30
CA CYS A 225 4.29 12.68 -0.67
C CYS A 225 3.80 12.52 -2.09
N ILE A 226 4.09 11.35 -2.66
CA ILE A 226 3.59 10.87 -3.94
C ILE A 226 2.98 9.49 -3.73
N GLN A 227 1.74 9.32 -4.15
CA GLN A 227 1.08 8.02 -4.29
C GLN A 227 0.99 7.69 -5.78
N ALA A 228 1.73 6.70 -6.24
CA ALA A 228 1.61 6.14 -7.58
C ALA A 228 0.90 4.79 -7.51
N CYS A 229 -0.27 4.68 -8.12
CA CYS A 229 -1.02 3.43 -8.23
C CYS A 229 -1.18 3.03 -9.68
N ALA A 230 -0.95 1.75 -10.00
CA ALA A 230 -1.12 1.17 -11.34
C ALA A 230 -1.53 -0.30 -11.23
N ASP A 231 -2.00 -0.90 -12.33
CA ASP A 231 -2.23 -2.34 -12.39
C ASP A 231 -0.95 -3.12 -12.72
N ASP A 232 0.10 -2.45 -13.20
CA ASP A 232 1.44 -2.98 -13.39
C ASP A 232 2.41 -2.42 -12.33
N PRO A 233 3.14 -3.27 -11.58
CA PRO A 233 4.07 -2.82 -10.56
C PRO A 233 5.25 -2.02 -11.12
N GLN A 234 5.71 -2.34 -12.34
CA GLN A 234 6.85 -1.66 -12.97
C GLN A 234 6.48 -0.23 -13.37
N VAL A 235 5.24 0.01 -13.81
CA VAL A 235 4.70 1.35 -14.11
C VAL A 235 4.62 2.20 -12.84
N ALA A 236 4.18 1.64 -11.70
CA ALA A 236 4.18 2.37 -10.44
C ALA A 236 5.59 2.72 -9.94
N VAL A 237 6.55 1.79 -10.10
CA VAL A 237 7.97 2.02 -9.75
C VAL A 237 8.59 3.07 -10.66
N HIS A 238 8.33 2.99 -11.97
CA HIS A 238 8.79 3.96 -12.96
C HIS A 238 8.35 5.38 -12.60
N ALA A 239 7.09 5.57 -12.22
CA ALA A 239 6.57 6.87 -11.82
C ALA A 239 7.36 7.47 -10.64
N ILE A 240 7.52 6.73 -9.54
CA ILE A 240 8.25 7.23 -8.36
C ILE A 240 9.73 7.44 -8.68
N ARG A 241 10.35 6.55 -9.46
CA ARG A 241 11.77 6.65 -9.80
C ARG A 241 12.06 7.92 -10.63
N ASN A 242 11.25 8.21 -11.66
CA ASN A 242 11.41 9.42 -12.45
C ASN A 242 11.12 10.69 -11.65
N LEU A 243 10.04 10.72 -10.86
CA LEU A 243 9.72 11.88 -10.02
C LEU A 243 10.81 12.12 -8.96
N SER A 244 11.40 11.07 -8.38
CA SER A 244 12.54 11.21 -7.47
C SER A 244 13.80 11.75 -8.18
N ARG A 245 14.04 11.33 -9.41
CA ARG A 245 15.15 11.84 -10.22
C ARG A 245 14.97 13.32 -10.57
N ILE A 246 13.76 13.73 -10.93
CA ILE A 246 13.40 15.14 -11.16
C ILE A 246 13.62 15.98 -9.89
N ALA A 247 13.37 15.40 -8.73
CA ALA A 247 13.56 16.06 -7.43
C ALA A 247 15.02 16.19 -7.00
N PHE A 248 15.97 15.57 -7.69
CA PHE A 248 17.38 15.56 -7.29
C PHE A 248 17.92 16.97 -7.01
N GLY A 249 18.54 17.14 -5.84
CA GLY A 249 19.03 18.43 -5.35
C GLY A 249 17.98 19.26 -4.61
N ARG A 250 16.68 19.12 -4.93
CA ARG A 250 15.56 19.90 -4.35
C ARG A 250 14.80 19.11 -3.26
N ALA A 251 14.65 17.80 -3.44
CA ALA A 251 14.05 16.91 -2.43
C ALA A 251 14.60 15.49 -2.54
N SER A 252 14.49 14.71 -1.47
CA SER A 252 14.92 13.31 -1.43
C SER A 252 13.87 12.45 -0.73
N ILE A 253 13.82 11.15 -1.10
CA ILE A 253 12.95 10.19 -0.42
C ILE A 253 13.37 10.07 1.04
N ARG A 254 12.43 10.35 1.95
CA ARG A 254 12.53 10.06 3.37
C ARG A 254 12.27 8.58 3.63
N TRP A 255 11.18 8.05 3.08
CA TRP A 255 10.81 6.65 3.12
C TRP A 255 9.83 6.33 1.99
N SER A 256 9.75 5.07 1.62
CA SER A 256 8.82 4.61 0.60
C SER A 256 8.22 3.25 0.97
N GLN A 257 7.12 2.88 0.31
CA GLN A 257 6.45 1.60 0.49
C GLN A 257 5.89 1.09 -0.84
N LEU A 258 6.27 -0.12 -1.19
CA LEU A 258 5.60 -0.89 -2.23
C LEU A 258 4.39 -1.62 -1.64
N GLY A 259 3.29 -1.63 -2.37
CA GLY A 259 2.06 -2.31 -1.99
C GLY A 259 1.48 -3.14 -3.13
N PHE A 260 0.76 -4.20 -2.77
CA PHE A 260 0.09 -5.08 -3.73
C PHE A 260 -1.26 -5.55 -3.20
N GLY A 261 -2.11 -6.04 -4.10
CA GLY A 261 -3.40 -6.60 -3.76
C GLY A 261 -4.18 -5.63 -2.90
N ARG A 262 -4.83 -4.66 -3.51
CA ARG A 262 -5.66 -3.67 -2.78
C ARG A 262 -6.44 -4.33 -1.65
N THR A 263 -6.51 -3.70 -0.48
CA THR A 263 -7.32 -4.16 0.66
C THR A 263 -8.64 -3.42 0.78
N SER A 264 -8.92 -2.49 -0.14
CA SER A 264 -10.20 -1.76 -0.20
C SER A 264 -10.58 -1.52 -1.64
N SER A 265 -11.84 -1.76 -1.98
CA SER A 265 -12.40 -1.34 -3.26
C SER A 265 -13.00 0.05 -3.13
N THR A 266 -12.74 0.92 -4.11
CA THR A 266 -13.25 2.29 -4.18
C THR A 266 -14.37 2.47 -5.19
N SER A 267 -14.78 1.40 -5.86
CA SER A 267 -15.91 1.35 -6.79
C SER A 267 -16.78 0.14 -6.50
N THR A 268 -18.08 0.25 -6.77
CA THR A 268 -19.05 -0.83 -6.64
C THR A 268 -18.82 -1.98 -7.64
N SER A 269 -18.12 -1.70 -8.74
CA SER A 269 -17.73 -2.72 -9.72
C SER A 269 -16.62 -3.65 -9.24
N GLN A 270 -15.90 -3.28 -8.17
CA GLN A 270 -14.79 -4.05 -7.64
C GLN A 270 -15.25 -5.00 -6.54
N VAL A 271 -14.86 -6.28 -6.64
CA VAL A 271 -15.07 -7.27 -5.58
C VAL A 271 -14.28 -6.86 -4.33
N THR A 272 -14.87 -7.09 -3.15
CA THR A 272 -14.19 -6.84 -1.87
C THR A 272 -12.96 -7.74 -1.73
N PRO A 273 -11.77 -7.16 -1.62
CA PRO A 273 -10.52 -7.93 -1.51
C PRO A 273 -10.33 -8.48 -0.08
N ARG A 274 -9.25 -9.27 0.10
CA ARG A 274 -8.82 -9.74 1.42
C ARG A 274 -7.48 -9.14 1.80
N ASN A 275 -7.33 -8.84 3.09
CA ASN A 275 -6.04 -8.49 3.68
C ASN A 275 -5.23 -9.76 4.03
N LEU A 276 -4.02 -9.60 4.59
CA LEU A 276 -3.15 -10.73 4.92
C LEU A 276 -3.63 -11.57 6.11
N PHE A 277 -4.61 -11.11 6.88
CA PHE A 277 -5.33 -11.95 7.86
C PHE A 277 -6.37 -12.88 7.21
N GLY A 278 -6.56 -12.76 5.89
CA GLY A 278 -7.49 -13.57 5.10
C GLY A 278 -8.94 -13.12 5.19
N PHE A 279 -9.25 -12.02 5.84
CA PHE A 279 -10.59 -11.46 5.94
C PHE A 279 -10.89 -10.49 4.80
N LYS A 280 -12.16 -10.43 4.38
CA LYS A 280 -12.64 -9.38 3.49
C LYS A 280 -12.45 -8.02 4.14
N ASP A 281 -11.81 -7.10 3.44
CA ASP A 281 -11.52 -5.76 3.90
C ASP A 281 -12.10 -4.73 2.94
N GLY A 282 -12.69 -3.68 3.50
CA GLY A 282 -13.33 -2.64 2.69
C GLY A 282 -14.79 -2.88 2.33
N THR A 283 -15.49 -3.84 2.95
CA THR A 283 -16.95 -4.06 2.75
C THR A 283 -17.75 -2.76 2.97
N ALA A 284 -17.46 -2.01 4.02
CA ALA A 284 -18.11 -0.73 4.35
C ALA A 284 -17.29 0.49 3.89
N ASN A 285 -16.39 0.33 2.90
CA ASN A 285 -15.64 1.45 2.36
C ASN A 285 -16.54 2.39 1.54
N VAL A 286 -16.25 3.69 1.58
CA VAL A 286 -16.88 4.69 0.69
C VAL A 286 -16.58 4.33 -0.77
N LYS A 287 -17.60 4.35 -1.62
CA LYS A 287 -17.48 4.09 -3.06
C LYS A 287 -17.61 5.40 -3.83
N SER A 288 -16.91 5.47 -4.97
CA SER A 288 -16.95 6.66 -5.85
C SER A 288 -18.36 6.99 -6.35
N GLU A 289 -19.21 5.99 -6.48
CA GLU A 289 -20.61 6.13 -6.91
C GLU A 289 -21.51 6.71 -5.81
N GLU A 290 -21.08 6.70 -4.55
CA GLU A 290 -21.77 7.31 -3.41
C GLU A 290 -21.50 8.83 -3.36
N THR A 291 -21.85 9.57 -4.42
CA THR A 291 -21.46 10.97 -4.63
C THR A 291 -21.72 11.86 -3.41
N LYS A 292 -22.89 11.72 -2.77
CA LYS A 292 -23.22 12.47 -1.55
C LYS A 292 -22.26 12.14 -0.39
N THR A 293 -21.97 10.86 -0.16
CA THR A 293 -21.02 10.43 0.90
C THR A 293 -19.62 10.94 0.58
N VAL A 294 -19.20 10.88 -0.67
CA VAL A 294 -17.89 11.39 -1.11
C VAL A 294 -17.78 12.89 -0.85
N GLU A 295 -18.78 13.66 -1.23
CA GLU A 295 -18.84 15.11 -0.95
C GLU A 295 -18.80 15.44 0.54
N GLU A 296 -19.56 14.69 1.35
CA GLU A 296 -19.65 14.95 2.78
C GLU A 296 -18.43 14.48 3.59
N GLN A 297 -17.74 13.42 3.14
CA GLN A 297 -16.74 12.72 3.95
C GLN A 297 -15.32 12.82 3.41
N VAL A 298 -15.13 13.13 2.12
CA VAL A 298 -13.81 13.05 1.46
C VAL A 298 -13.27 14.41 1.05
N TRP A 299 -14.12 15.25 0.41
CA TRP A 299 -13.65 16.53 -0.14
C TRP A 299 -13.78 17.67 0.86
N VAL A 300 -12.70 18.44 1.00
CA VAL A 300 -12.69 19.72 1.74
C VAL A 300 -13.58 20.70 1.01
N GLN A 301 -14.56 21.28 1.73
CA GLN A 301 -15.51 22.24 1.20
C GLN A 301 -15.04 23.66 1.46
N ASP A 302 -15.66 24.61 0.76
CA ASP A 302 -15.41 26.05 0.98
C ASP A 302 -15.72 26.40 2.46
N GLY A 303 -14.77 27.06 3.11
CA GLY A 303 -14.87 27.48 4.51
C GLY A 303 -14.51 26.43 5.58
N ASP A 304 -14.24 25.18 5.19
CA ASP A 304 -13.79 24.14 6.14
C ASP A 304 -12.35 24.38 6.61
N SER A 305 -11.49 24.88 5.70
CA SER A 305 -10.05 24.93 5.87
C SER A 305 -9.46 26.12 5.11
N ALA A 306 -8.14 26.11 4.88
CA ALA A 306 -7.50 27.10 4.03
C ALA A 306 -8.06 27.06 2.60
N ALA A 307 -8.39 28.21 2.03
CA ALA A 307 -9.11 28.33 0.74
C ALA A 307 -8.42 27.57 -0.42
N TRP A 308 -7.10 27.51 -0.41
CA TRP A 308 -6.32 26.79 -1.43
C TRP A 308 -6.58 25.28 -1.46
N LEU A 309 -7.09 24.69 -0.35
CA LEU A 309 -7.36 23.26 -0.21
C LEU A 309 -8.80 22.88 -0.58
N SER A 310 -9.68 23.83 -0.88
CA SER A 310 -11.06 23.55 -1.30
C SER A 310 -11.09 22.63 -2.52
N GLY A 311 -11.90 21.58 -2.48
CA GLY A 311 -11.91 20.48 -3.46
C GLY A 311 -10.77 19.47 -3.32
N GLY A 312 -9.85 19.71 -2.38
CA GLY A 312 -8.83 18.76 -1.98
C GLY A 312 -9.31 17.76 -0.92
N SER A 313 -8.38 17.10 -0.25
CA SER A 313 -8.65 16.11 0.80
C SER A 313 -7.50 16.07 1.79
N TYR A 314 -7.67 15.38 2.91
CA TYR A 314 -6.55 14.99 3.77
C TYR A 314 -6.26 13.50 3.56
N LEU A 315 -4.97 13.16 3.46
CA LEU A 315 -4.48 11.79 3.41
C LEU A 315 -3.83 11.42 4.73
N VAL A 316 -4.30 10.37 5.36
CA VAL A 316 -3.59 9.72 6.47
C VAL A 316 -3.01 8.40 6.01
N VAL A 317 -1.75 8.17 6.36
CA VAL A 317 -1.01 6.95 6.03
C VAL A 317 -0.54 6.29 7.31
N ARG A 318 -0.76 4.97 7.42
CA ARG A 318 -0.26 4.15 8.53
C ARG A 318 0.37 2.87 7.99
N LYS A 319 1.64 2.63 8.29
CA LYS A 319 2.25 1.31 8.05
C LYS A 319 1.96 0.43 9.26
N ILE A 320 1.12 -0.59 9.04
CA ILE A 320 0.62 -1.50 10.08
C ILE A 320 1.25 -2.87 9.86
N ARG A 321 2.23 -3.23 10.68
CA ARG A 321 2.80 -4.57 10.68
C ARG A 321 1.79 -5.54 11.31
N MET A 322 1.52 -6.64 10.63
CA MET A 322 0.70 -7.76 11.09
C MET A 322 1.60 -8.84 11.68
N ILE A 323 1.23 -9.40 12.84
CA ILE A 323 1.95 -10.49 13.50
C ILE A 323 1.38 -11.80 12.97
N ILE A 324 1.74 -12.12 11.72
CA ILE A 324 1.13 -13.20 10.92
C ILE A 324 1.24 -14.56 11.63
N GLU A 325 2.42 -14.90 12.16
CA GLU A 325 2.68 -16.20 12.78
C GLU A 325 1.84 -16.41 14.05
N THR A 326 1.49 -15.35 14.77
CA THR A 326 0.59 -15.42 15.93
C THR A 326 -0.86 -15.57 15.47
N TRP A 327 -1.26 -14.78 14.46
CA TRP A 327 -2.58 -14.85 13.87
C TRP A 327 -2.91 -16.24 13.29
N ASP A 328 -1.97 -16.84 12.57
CA ASP A 328 -2.14 -18.16 11.93
C ASP A 328 -2.33 -19.29 12.93
N ARG A 329 -1.90 -19.12 14.18
CA ARG A 329 -2.09 -20.07 15.28
C ARG A 329 -3.38 -19.84 16.06
N ALA A 330 -4.03 -18.67 15.88
CA ALA A 330 -5.29 -18.38 16.55
C ALA A 330 -6.42 -19.24 15.97
N GLN A 331 -7.31 -19.71 16.83
CA GLN A 331 -8.48 -20.48 16.39
C GLN A 331 -9.38 -19.64 15.47
N LEU A 332 -10.05 -20.28 14.51
CA LEU A 332 -10.95 -19.57 13.59
C LEU A 332 -12.02 -18.77 14.35
N GLN A 333 -12.59 -19.32 15.40
CA GLN A 333 -13.56 -18.62 16.23
C GLN A 333 -12.99 -17.33 16.84
N GLU A 334 -11.73 -17.38 17.29
CA GLU A 334 -11.06 -16.19 17.83
C GLU A 334 -10.80 -15.15 16.73
N GLN A 335 -10.32 -15.59 15.57
CA GLN A 335 -10.11 -14.68 14.43
C GLN A 335 -11.43 -13.97 14.03
N GLU A 336 -12.52 -14.71 13.94
CA GLU A 336 -13.86 -14.15 13.61
C GLU A 336 -14.38 -13.23 14.71
N ARG A 337 -14.18 -13.58 15.99
CA ARG A 337 -14.53 -12.75 17.15
C ARG A 337 -13.82 -11.40 17.13
N VAL A 338 -12.50 -11.41 16.90
CA VAL A 338 -11.66 -10.20 16.83
C VAL A 338 -12.13 -9.28 15.71
N ILE A 339 -12.42 -9.82 14.55
CA ILE A 339 -12.88 -9.03 13.41
C ILE A 339 -14.35 -8.61 13.56
N GLY A 340 -15.22 -9.51 14.04
CA GLY A 340 -16.67 -9.31 14.12
C GLY A 340 -17.43 -9.83 12.89
N ARG A 341 -16.75 -10.55 11.99
CA ARG A 341 -17.30 -11.13 10.74
C ARG A 341 -16.79 -12.53 10.52
N SER A 342 -17.55 -13.34 9.77
CA SER A 342 -17.11 -14.65 9.33
C SER A 342 -15.97 -14.53 8.31
N LYS A 343 -14.96 -15.40 8.41
CA LYS A 343 -13.80 -15.39 7.52
C LYS A 343 -14.16 -15.81 6.09
N GLY A 344 -15.06 -16.74 5.93
CA GLY A 344 -15.48 -17.27 4.63
C GLY A 344 -16.29 -16.25 3.82
N GLU A 345 -17.51 -15.98 4.26
CA GLU A 345 -18.46 -15.10 3.56
C GLU A 345 -18.17 -13.62 3.80
N GLY A 346 -17.58 -13.26 4.93
CA GLY A 346 -17.48 -11.86 5.38
C GLY A 346 -18.77 -11.31 5.95
N ALA A 347 -19.75 -12.16 6.25
CA ALA A 347 -20.99 -11.79 6.90
C ALA A 347 -20.74 -11.33 8.34
N PRO A 348 -21.48 -10.35 8.88
CA PRO A 348 -21.41 -10.02 10.31
C PRO A 348 -21.79 -11.25 11.14
N LEU A 349 -21.20 -11.39 12.34
CA LEU A 349 -21.52 -12.52 13.23
C LEU A 349 -22.96 -12.52 13.75
N SER A 350 -23.68 -11.42 13.59
CA SER A 350 -25.13 -11.35 13.79
C SER A 350 -25.95 -12.03 12.69
N GLY A 351 -25.32 -12.51 11.61
CA GLY A 351 -25.94 -13.28 10.53
C GLY A 351 -26.03 -12.53 9.19
N GLY A 352 -26.57 -13.21 8.19
CA GLY A 352 -26.78 -12.66 6.85
C GLY A 352 -25.63 -12.94 5.89
N LYS A 353 -25.32 -11.98 5.00
CA LYS A 353 -24.28 -12.01 3.97
C LYS A 353 -23.29 -10.86 4.18
N GLU A 354 -22.26 -10.79 3.32
CA GLU A 354 -21.21 -9.77 3.41
C GLU A 354 -21.74 -8.34 3.62
N PHE A 355 -22.73 -7.92 2.84
CA PHE A 355 -23.27 -6.55 2.86
C PHE A 355 -24.50 -6.40 3.78
N THR A 356 -24.82 -7.41 4.59
CA THR A 356 -25.84 -7.26 5.64
C THR A 356 -25.33 -6.30 6.71
N GLU A 357 -26.19 -5.35 7.11
CA GLU A 357 -25.86 -4.43 8.20
C GLU A 357 -25.67 -5.20 9.51
N PRO A 358 -24.57 -4.98 10.25
CA PRO A 358 -24.35 -5.64 11.54
C PRO A 358 -25.40 -5.24 12.57
N ASP A 359 -26.02 -6.22 13.21
CA ASP A 359 -26.84 -6.00 14.41
C ASP A 359 -25.95 -6.15 15.66
N PHE A 360 -25.58 -5.03 16.27
CA PHE A 360 -24.70 -5.00 17.44
C PHE A 360 -25.42 -5.32 18.76
N ASP A 361 -26.74 -5.38 18.76
CA ASP A 361 -27.57 -5.69 19.93
C ASP A 361 -28.02 -7.15 19.95
N ALA A 362 -27.76 -7.88 18.84
CA ALA A 362 -28.05 -9.31 18.74
C ALA A 362 -27.25 -10.11 19.77
N VAL A 363 -27.94 -10.94 20.56
CA VAL A 363 -27.34 -11.80 21.58
C VAL A 363 -27.44 -13.28 21.20
N GLY A 364 -26.48 -14.07 21.65
CA GLY A 364 -26.46 -15.51 21.48
C GLY A 364 -27.20 -16.26 22.59
N ALA A 365 -27.16 -17.58 22.53
CA ALA A 365 -27.83 -18.45 23.52
C ALA A 365 -27.33 -18.25 24.96
N THR A 366 -26.13 -17.68 25.14
CA THR A 366 -25.55 -17.38 26.47
C THR A 366 -25.77 -15.95 26.94
N ASP A 367 -26.69 -15.21 26.30
CA ASP A 367 -26.96 -13.79 26.54
C ASP A 367 -25.73 -12.87 26.36
N GLN A 368 -24.77 -13.32 25.57
CA GLN A 368 -23.62 -12.53 25.18
C GLN A 368 -23.81 -11.97 23.76
N PRO A 369 -23.33 -10.74 23.46
CA PRO A 369 -23.38 -10.18 22.11
C PRO A 369 -22.77 -11.12 21.08
N LEU A 370 -23.46 -11.35 19.96
CA LEU A 370 -22.92 -12.13 18.82
C LEU A 370 -21.71 -11.47 18.19
N ILE A 371 -21.68 -10.13 18.15
CA ILE A 371 -20.53 -9.35 17.73
C ILE A 371 -19.89 -8.76 18.99
N ASP A 372 -18.68 -9.22 19.30
CA ASP A 372 -17.94 -8.78 20.49
C ASP A 372 -17.82 -7.25 20.52
N LYS A 373 -17.97 -6.66 21.70
CA LYS A 373 -17.90 -5.21 21.90
C LYS A 373 -16.50 -4.62 21.62
N HIS A 374 -15.47 -5.44 21.64
CA HIS A 374 -14.09 -5.08 21.28
C HIS A 374 -13.70 -5.55 19.88
N SER A 375 -14.66 -6.02 19.07
CA SER A 375 -14.38 -6.40 17.69
C SER A 375 -14.13 -5.18 16.82
N HIS A 376 -13.21 -5.35 15.86
CA HIS A 376 -12.81 -4.29 14.94
C HIS A 376 -13.99 -3.63 14.22
N VAL A 377 -14.87 -4.45 13.65
CA VAL A 377 -16.04 -3.96 12.91
C VAL A 377 -16.96 -3.13 13.76
N ARG A 378 -17.22 -3.53 15.01
CA ARG A 378 -18.10 -2.78 15.92
C ARG A 378 -17.52 -1.42 16.27
N LEU A 379 -16.25 -1.38 16.67
CA LEU A 379 -15.58 -0.15 17.11
C LEU A 379 -15.40 0.87 15.97
N ALA A 380 -15.14 0.39 14.75
CA ALA A 380 -14.94 1.25 13.57
C ALA A 380 -16.24 1.59 12.83
N HIS A 381 -17.40 1.09 13.27
CA HIS A 381 -18.64 1.24 12.53
C HIS A 381 -19.19 2.68 12.60
N PRO A 382 -19.71 3.24 11.49
CA PRO A 382 -20.24 4.61 11.46
C PRO A 382 -21.34 4.88 12.51
N THR A 383 -22.17 3.89 12.85
CA THR A 383 -23.21 4.04 13.89
C THR A 383 -22.61 4.30 15.28
N GLN A 384 -21.40 3.81 15.56
CA GLN A 384 -20.66 4.07 16.80
C GLN A 384 -19.89 5.39 16.75
N LEU A 385 -19.70 5.97 15.55
CA LEU A 385 -18.85 7.11 15.24
C LEU A 385 -19.65 8.31 14.71
N LYS A 386 -20.92 8.42 15.05
CA LYS A 386 -21.80 9.53 14.64
C LYS A 386 -21.88 9.74 13.12
N GLY A 387 -21.81 8.65 12.36
CA GLY A 387 -21.86 8.68 10.90
C GLY A 387 -20.52 8.90 10.21
N THR A 388 -19.41 9.03 10.95
CA THR A 388 -18.07 9.23 10.39
C THR A 388 -17.67 8.06 9.49
N LYS A 389 -17.24 8.37 8.28
CA LYS A 389 -16.70 7.40 7.30
C LYS A 389 -15.34 7.89 6.79
N LEU A 390 -14.52 6.94 6.34
CA LEU A 390 -13.25 7.18 5.67
C LEU A 390 -13.27 6.51 4.30
N LEU A 391 -12.74 7.17 3.27
CA LEU A 391 -12.43 6.50 2.01
C LEU A 391 -11.07 5.83 2.17
N ARG A 392 -11.06 4.51 2.32
CA ARG A 392 -9.83 3.71 2.48
C ARG A 392 -9.32 3.24 1.12
N ARG A 393 -8.00 3.29 0.95
CA ARG A 393 -7.29 2.83 -0.24
C ARG A 393 -6.00 2.10 0.16
N GLY A 394 -6.14 1.10 1.02
CA GLY A 394 -5.02 0.34 1.58
C GLY A 394 -4.49 -0.75 0.64
N TYR A 395 -3.25 -1.18 0.91
CA TYR A 395 -2.56 -2.25 0.19
C TYR A 395 -1.86 -3.19 1.17
N ASN A 396 -1.70 -4.45 0.78
CA ASN A 396 -0.81 -5.35 1.50
C ASN A 396 0.66 -5.01 1.20
N PHE A 397 1.56 -5.32 2.12
CA PHE A 397 3.01 -5.29 1.88
C PHE A 397 3.69 -6.53 2.46
N VAL A 398 4.84 -6.90 1.88
CA VAL A 398 5.79 -7.88 2.41
C VAL A 398 7.19 -7.35 2.14
N ASP A 399 7.89 -6.95 3.19
CA ASP A 399 9.22 -6.35 3.14
C ASP A 399 10.30 -7.32 3.64
N GLY A 400 10.18 -8.60 3.26
CA GLY A 400 11.09 -9.65 3.69
C GLY A 400 10.80 -10.14 5.11
N ASN A 401 11.85 -10.41 5.88
CA ASN A 401 11.78 -11.01 7.20
C ASN A 401 12.40 -10.09 8.26
N ASP A 402 11.97 -10.25 9.51
CA ASP A 402 12.65 -9.62 10.65
C ASP A 402 13.85 -10.49 11.14
N ASP A 403 14.60 -9.97 12.12
CA ASP A 403 15.78 -10.64 12.68
C ASP A 403 15.47 -12.00 13.36
N LEU A 404 14.21 -12.28 13.62
CA LEU A 404 13.74 -13.56 14.17
C LEU A 404 13.20 -14.50 13.09
N GLY A 405 13.36 -14.16 11.81
CA GLY A 405 12.90 -14.96 10.67
C GLY A 405 11.38 -14.88 10.44
N ARG A 406 10.66 -13.97 11.10
CA ARG A 406 9.22 -13.77 10.92
C ARG A 406 8.96 -12.82 9.77
N LEU A 407 7.82 -12.95 9.09
CA LEU A 407 7.44 -12.05 7.99
C LEU A 407 7.35 -10.59 8.49
N ASN A 408 8.06 -9.70 7.80
CA ASN A 408 7.84 -8.27 7.91
C ASN A 408 6.76 -7.86 6.89
N ALA A 409 5.52 -8.14 7.26
CA ALA A 409 4.37 -8.00 6.38
C ALA A 409 3.20 -7.31 7.09
N GLY A 410 2.25 -6.79 6.32
CA GLY A 410 1.07 -6.18 6.90
C GLY A 410 0.26 -5.34 5.92
N LEU A 411 -0.40 -4.34 6.47
CA LEU A 411 -1.27 -3.40 5.77
C LEU A 411 -0.61 -2.03 5.70
N PHE A 412 -0.43 -1.53 4.49
CA PHE A 412 -0.18 -0.13 4.24
C PHE A 412 -1.54 0.57 4.14
N PHE A 413 -2.01 1.05 5.27
CA PHE A 413 -3.29 1.72 5.38
C PHE A 413 -3.17 3.15 4.85
N MET A 414 -4.07 3.51 3.98
CA MET A 414 -4.29 4.88 3.51
C MET A 414 -5.75 5.22 3.62
N SER A 415 -6.06 6.43 4.07
CA SER A 415 -7.42 6.95 4.07
C SER A 415 -7.48 8.40 3.64
N TYR A 416 -8.49 8.71 2.85
CA TYR A 416 -8.83 10.06 2.43
C TYR A 416 -10.08 10.52 3.17
N GLN A 417 -10.06 11.74 3.67
CA GLN A 417 -11.13 12.33 4.45
C GLN A 417 -11.14 13.86 4.36
N ARG A 418 -12.30 14.43 4.57
CA ARG A 418 -12.55 15.88 4.60
C ARG A 418 -11.82 16.58 5.73
N SER A 419 -11.66 15.91 6.90
CA SER A 419 -10.96 16.42 8.07
C SER A 419 -10.14 15.31 8.72
N PRO A 420 -8.89 15.59 9.18
CA PRO A 420 -8.09 14.66 9.97
C PRO A 420 -8.80 14.13 11.21
N LYS A 421 -9.72 14.90 11.76
CA LYS A 421 -10.52 14.52 12.92
C LYS A 421 -11.28 13.22 12.70
N GLN A 422 -11.77 12.95 11.49
CA GLN A 422 -12.46 11.70 11.15
C GLN A 422 -11.57 10.49 11.45
N PHE A 423 -10.33 10.49 10.96
CA PHE A 423 -9.36 9.43 11.24
C PHE A 423 -9.02 9.34 12.72
N ILE A 424 -8.79 10.49 13.38
CA ILE A 424 -8.43 10.55 14.80
C ILE A 424 -9.54 9.94 15.66
N ASP A 425 -10.82 10.24 15.36
CA ASP A 425 -11.96 9.71 16.12
C ASP A 425 -12.09 8.18 15.92
N VAL A 426 -11.95 7.68 14.68
CA VAL A 426 -11.91 6.23 14.38
C VAL A 426 -10.76 5.56 15.15
N GLN A 427 -9.55 6.09 15.05
CA GLN A 427 -8.38 5.47 15.68
C GLN A 427 -8.46 5.49 17.22
N ARG A 428 -9.08 6.51 17.81
CA ARG A 428 -9.36 6.55 19.26
C ARG A 428 -10.39 5.50 19.69
N ALA A 429 -11.43 5.29 18.89
CA ALA A 429 -12.40 4.24 19.16
C ALA A 429 -11.77 2.83 19.11
N LEU A 430 -10.77 2.65 18.26
CA LEU A 430 -10.00 1.40 18.15
C LEU A 430 -8.96 1.20 19.28
N ALA A 431 -8.90 2.07 20.28
CA ALA A 431 -7.96 1.93 21.40
C ALA A 431 -8.11 0.61 22.19
N THR A 432 -9.34 0.07 22.24
CA THR A 432 -9.68 -1.19 22.92
C THR A 432 -9.92 -2.35 21.96
N ASP A 433 -9.57 -2.20 20.70
CA ASP A 433 -9.74 -3.22 19.66
C ASP A 433 -8.93 -4.47 19.99
N ALA A 434 -9.59 -5.62 20.00
CA ALA A 434 -8.94 -6.92 20.21
C ALA A 434 -7.90 -7.23 19.13
N MET A 435 -7.99 -6.62 17.94
CA MET A 435 -7.00 -6.73 16.88
C MET A 435 -5.62 -6.16 17.27
N ASN A 436 -5.54 -5.25 18.25
CA ASN A 436 -4.28 -4.65 18.70
C ASN A 436 -3.26 -5.68 19.24
N GLU A 437 -3.69 -6.89 19.58
CA GLU A 437 -2.79 -8.01 19.93
C GLU A 437 -2.02 -8.53 18.71
N TYR A 438 -2.57 -8.37 17.51
CA TYR A 438 -2.07 -8.96 16.26
C TYR A 438 -1.43 -7.94 15.31
N ILE A 439 -1.45 -6.65 15.64
CA ILE A 439 -0.92 -5.58 14.80
C ILE A 439 0.00 -4.64 15.58
N LYS A 440 0.90 -3.95 14.85
CA LYS A 440 1.71 -2.83 15.35
C LYS A 440 1.79 -1.73 14.31
N HIS A 441 1.44 -0.51 14.71
CA HIS A 441 1.61 0.65 13.86
C HIS A 441 3.07 1.13 13.91
N VAL A 442 3.82 0.95 12.84
CA VAL A 442 5.26 1.23 12.78
C VAL A 442 5.62 2.48 11.98
N GLY A 443 4.71 2.97 11.14
CA GLY A 443 4.87 4.21 10.38
C GLY A 443 3.59 5.04 10.40
N SER A 444 3.72 6.36 10.27
CA SER A 444 2.60 7.30 10.33
C SER A 444 2.91 8.60 9.60
N ALA A 445 2.01 9.06 8.74
CA ALA A 445 2.10 10.40 8.16
C ALA A 445 0.70 10.97 7.86
N ILE A 446 0.64 12.28 7.74
CA ILE A 446 -0.55 13.03 7.33
C ILE A 446 -0.14 14.07 6.29
N PHE A 447 -0.98 14.25 5.29
CA PHE A 447 -0.76 15.21 4.21
C PHE A 447 -2.07 15.92 3.84
N ALA A 448 -1.98 17.21 3.54
CA ALA A 448 -3.01 17.91 2.79
C ALA A 448 -2.82 17.60 1.31
N VAL A 449 -3.86 17.12 0.66
CA VAL A 449 -3.88 16.78 -0.76
C VAL A 449 -4.63 17.87 -1.49
N PRO A 450 -3.94 18.76 -2.25
CA PRO A 450 -4.59 19.86 -2.96
C PRO A 450 -5.62 19.34 -3.98
N PRO A 451 -6.53 20.22 -4.46
CA PRO A 451 -7.42 19.88 -5.57
C PRO A 451 -6.62 19.44 -6.80
N GLY A 452 -7.29 18.88 -7.79
CA GLY A 452 -6.67 18.50 -9.05
C GLY A 452 -6.08 19.69 -9.80
N ALA A 453 -5.00 19.46 -10.51
CA ALA A 453 -4.43 20.50 -11.38
C ALA A 453 -5.43 20.90 -12.47
N ARG A 454 -5.48 22.18 -12.78
CA ARG A 454 -6.18 22.67 -13.99
C ARG A 454 -5.46 22.14 -15.23
N LYS A 455 -6.15 22.15 -16.36
CA LYS A 455 -5.49 21.97 -17.64
C LYS A 455 -4.46 23.10 -17.78
N ASP A 456 -3.26 22.81 -18.11
CA ASP A 456 -2.14 23.78 -18.21
C ASP A 456 -1.67 24.40 -16.87
N GLY A 457 -2.19 23.93 -15.72
CA GLY A 457 -1.77 24.28 -14.38
C GLY A 457 -0.95 23.15 -13.73
N TRP A 458 -0.62 23.30 -12.47
CA TRP A 458 0.18 22.35 -11.70
C TRP A 458 -0.43 22.09 -10.31
N VAL A 459 -0.06 20.98 -9.70
CA VAL A 459 -0.58 20.58 -8.39
C VAL A 459 -0.02 21.49 -7.30
N GLY A 460 -0.93 22.10 -6.53
CA GLY A 460 -0.57 23.03 -5.45
C GLY A 460 -0.44 24.49 -5.92
N GLU A 461 -0.73 24.83 -7.17
CA GLU A 461 -0.71 26.19 -7.68
C GLU A 461 -1.49 27.15 -6.77
N THR A 462 -2.65 26.74 -6.29
CA THR A 462 -3.50 27.53 -5.38
C THR A 462 -2.85 27.85 -4.04
N LEU A 463 -1.88 27.06 -3.57
CA LEU A 463 -1.13 27.31 -2.35
C LEU A 463 -0.17 28.49 -2.51
N PHE A 464 0.38 28.69 -3.70
CA PHE A 464 1.42 29.69 -3.98
C PHE A 464 0.87 30.94 -4.68
N ALA A 465 -0.43 30.95 -5.04
CA ALA A 465 -1.14 32.05 -5.67
C ALA A 465 -1.34 33.26 -4.73
#